data_8f6e58467f9406f081c9cb36b621bab4
#
_entry.id   8f6e58467f9406f081c9cb36b621bab4
#
_cell.length_a   1.000
_cell.length_b   1.000
_cell.length_c   1.000
_cell.angle_alpha   90.00
_cell.angle_beta   90.00
_cell.angle_gamma   90.00
#
_symmetry.space_group_name_H-M   'P 1'
#
loop_
_entity.id
_entity.type
_entity.pdbx_description
1 polymer ?
#
loop_
_entity_poly.entity_id
_entity_poly.type
_entity_poly.pdbx_seq_one_letter_code
_entity_poly.pdbx_strand_id
1 'polypeptide(L)'
;MRRQAAVFLDRDGIVNRAIVRDGKPFPPATSEELEIPSGTFTSLLQLANVGYVLIGITNQPDVARGSQSRQTVESFNTFLLSKLPIREIFVCYHDDIDNCDCRKPKPGLILQAAKKYSLDLSQSWMIGDRWKDIAAGQAIGLKTIFVDYHYAETYKGLPADFTVEDTSFLADIILKGKS
;
A
#
# COMPACT_ATOMS: atom_id res chain seq x y z
N MET A 1 -18.21 -12.61 16.60
CA MET A 1 -17.05 -11.72 16.81
C MET A 1 -17.16 -10.53 15.83
N ARG A 2 -16.91 -9.31 16.30
CA ARG A 2 -16.91 -8.13 15.43
C ARG A 2 -15.68 -8.20 14.52
N ARG A 3 -15.87 -8.05 13.19
CA ARG A 3 -14.74 -8.01 12.23
C ARG A 3 -13.88 -6.77 12.48
N GLN A 4 -12.56 -6.89 12.30
CA GLN A 4 -11.64 -5.76 12.50
C GLN A 4 -11.55 -4.95 11.21
N ALA A 5 -11.47 -3.63 11.33
CA ALA A 5 -11.14 -2.73 10.25
C ALA A 5 -9.65 -2.86 9.89
N ALA A 6 -9.33 -2.66 8.62
CA ALA A 6 -7.96 -2.70 8.13
C ALA A 6 -7.54 -1.39 7.48
N VAL A 7 -6.23 -1.16 7.44
CA VAL A 7 -5.61 -0.18 6.57
C VAL A 7 -4.72 -0.93 5.59
N PHE A 8 -5.11 -0.91 4.33
CA PHE A 8 -4.34 -1.46 3.22
C PHE A 8 -3.37 -0.41 2.71
N LEU A 9 -2.12 -0.79 2.55
CA LEU A 9 -1.00 0.12 2.28
C LEU A 9 -0.28 -0.34 1.01
N ASP A 10 -0.07 0.53 0.03
CA ASP A 10 0.96 0.23 -0.94
C ASP A 10 2.33 0.14 -0.26
N ARG A 11 3.24 -0.60 -0.86
CA ARG A 11 4.58 -0.77 -0.28
C ARG A 11 5.49 0.39 -0.66
N ASP A 12 5.79 0.49 -1.96
CA ASP A 12 6.77 1.44 -2.49
C ASP A 12 6.13 2.83 -2.64
N GLY A 13 6.59 3.80 -1.86
CA GLY A 13 6.01 5.13 -1.73
C GLY A 13 5.24 5.34 -0.42
N ILE A 14 4.69 4.28 0.19
CA ILE A 14 3.93 4.37 1.46
C ILE A 14 4.68 3.71 2.60
N VAL A 15 4.93 2.40 2.53
CA VAL A 15 5.61 1.64 3.59
C VAL A 15 7.12 1.91 3.58
N ASN A 16 7.71 1.96 2.40
CA ASN A 16 9.08 2.42 2.17
C ASN A 16 9.11 3.52 1.11
N ARG A 17 10.17 4.31 1.08
CA ARG A 17 10.37 5.32 0.03
C ARG A 17 10.43 4.65 -1.34
N ALA A 18 9.78 5.28 -2.32
CA ALA A 18 10.04 4.98 -3.73
C ALA A 18 11.31 5.69 -4.19
N ILE A 19 12.04 5.05 -5.11
CA ILE A 19 13.18 5.66 -5.77
C ILE A 19 12.67 6.46 -6.98
N VAL A 20 12.83 7.77 -6.95
CA VAL A 20 12.34 8.62 -8.04
C VAL A 20 13.44 8.79 -9.09
N ARG A 21 13.15 8.40 -10.34
CA ARG A 21 14.02 8.60 -11.51
C ARG A 21 13.20 9.24 -12.62
N ASP A 22 13.67 10.37 -13.14
CA ASP A 22 12.94 11.14 -14.16
C ASP A 22 11.46 11.42 -13.79
N GLY A 23 11.22 11.75 -12.52
CA GLY A 23 9.89 12.04 -11.97
C GLY A 23 8.98 10.81 -11.81
N LYS A 24 9.46 9.58 -12.04
CA LYS A 24 8.68 8.35 -11.90
C LYS A 24 9.15 7.53 -10.69
N PRO A 25 8.21 6.94 -9.93
CA PRO A 25 8.55 6.09 -8.79
C PRO A 25 8.94 4.67 -9.25
N PHE A 26 9.99 4.13 -8.62
CA PHE A 26 10.47 2.76 -8.78
C PHE A 26 10.64 2.12 -7.40
N PRO A 27 10.53 0.79 -7.30
CA PRO A 27 10.90 0.09 -6.08
C PRO A 27 12.41 0.21 -5.82
N PRO A 28 12.88 0.09 -4.55
CA PRO A 28 14.29 -0.06 -4.28
C PRO A 28 14.84 -1.32 -4.95
N ALA A 29 16.04 -1.21 -5.50
CA ALA A 29 16.75 -2.33 -6.14
C ALA A 29 17.64 -3.09 -5.16
N THR A 30 18.12 -2.40 -4.11
CA THR A 30 19.04 -2.95 -3.11
C THR A 30 18.56 -2.66 -1.68
N SER A 31 19.16 -3.33 -0.70
CA SER A 31 18.86 -3.11 0.72
C SER A 31 19.26 -1.72 1.22
N GLU A 32 20.27 -1.13 0.62
CA GLU A 32 20.76 0.22 0.95
C GLU A 32 19.77 1.31 0.51
N GLU A 33 18.98 1.04 -0.53
CA GLU A 33 17.93 1.93 -1.01
C GLU A 33 16.62 1.78 -0.20
N LEU A 34 16.48 0.74 0.62
CA LEU A 34 15.26 0.44 1.37
C LEU A 34 15.16 1.30 2.62
N GLU A 35 14.44 2.40 2.54
CA GLU A 35 14.25 3.37 3.63
C GLU A 35 12.79 3.42 4.07
N ILE A 36 12.56 3.36 5.39
CA ILE A 36 11.24 3.57 6.00
C ILE A 36 11.13 5.04 6.42
N PRO A 37 10.20 5.84 5.87
CA PRO A 37 10.01 7.21 6.30
C PRO A 37 9.58 7.27 7.78
N SER A 38 10.12 8.21 8.54
CA SER A 38 9.78 8.37 9.97
C SER A 38 8.28 8.66 10.18
N GLY A 39 7.67 9.43 9.29
CA GLY A 39 6.23 9.70 9.31
C GLY A 39 5.38 8.44 9.13
N THR A 40 5.79 7.54 8.24
CA THR A 40 5.16 6.24 8.06
C THR A 40 5.20 5.42 9.36
N PHE A 41 6.37 5.25 9.95
CA PHE A 41 6.52 4.47 11.18
C PHE A 41 5.57 4.95 12.28
N THR A 42 5.55 6.26 12.53
CA THR A 42 4.73 6.88 13.58
C THR A 42 3.23 6.68 13.31
N SER A 43 2.79 6.96 12.08
CA SER A 43 1.38 6.81 11.70
C SER A 43 0.91 5.36 11.79
N LEU A 44 1.71 4.40 11.31
CA LEU A 44 1.34 2.99 11.37
C LEU A 44 1.27 2.48 12.80
N LEU A 45 2.19 2.90 13.68
CA LEU A 45 2.16 2.54 15.09
C LEU A 45 0.89 3.05 15.78
N GLN A 46 0.50 4.31 15.53
CA GLN A 46 -0.73 4.87 16.07
C GLN A 46 -1.97 4.11 15.60
N LEU A 47 -2.07 3.77 14.33
CA LEU A 47 -3.19 3.01 13.76
C LEU A 47 -3.28 1.60 14.32
N ALA A 48 -2.15 0.90 14.47
CA ALA A 48 -2.10 -0.42 15.09
C ALA A 48 -2.55 -0.38 16.56
N ASN A 49 -2.12 0.63 17.33
CA ASN A 49 -2.48 0.80 18.74
C ASN A 49 -3.99 1.02 18.96
N VAL A 50 -4.70 1.58 17.99
CA VAL A 50 -6.17 1.73 18.06
C VAL A 50 -6.93 0.56 17.42
N GLY A 51 -6.24 -0.51 17.03
CA GLY A 51 -6.82 -1.78 16.64
C GLY A 51 -7.07 -1.98 15.15
N TYR A 52 -6.51 -1.14 14.26
CA TYR A 52 -6.50 -1.46 12.83
C TYR A 52 -5.55 -2.61 12.52
N VAL A 53 -5.96 -3.50 11.62
CA VAL A 53 -5.07 -4.48 11.00
C VAL A 53 -4.36 -3.83 9.83
N LEU A 54 -3.04 -3.76 9.85
CA LEU A 54 -2.25 -3.15 8.78
C LEU A 54 -1.79 -4.22 7.79
N ILE A 55 -2.08 -4.03 6.51
CA ILE A 55 -1.82 -5.00 5.44
C ILE A 55 -1.11 -4.28 4.27
N GLY A 56 0.05 -4.78 3.88
CA GLY A 56 0.72 -4.33 2.66
C GLY A 56 0.09 -4.96 1.41
N ILE A 57 -0.08 -4.16 0.34
CA ILE A 57 -0.62 -4.59 -0.95
C ILE A 57 0.26 -4.02 -2.07
N THR A 58 1.08 -4.85 -2.71
CA THR A 58 2.07 -4.33 -3.67
C THR A 58 2.05 -5.05 -5.01
N ASN A 59 2.29 -4.28 -6.09
CA ASN A 59 2.58 -4.79 -7.42
C ASN A 59 4.10 -4.81 -7.64
N GLN A 60 4.65 -5.98 -7.98
CA GLN A 60 6.08 -6.17 -8.24
C GLN A 60 6.30 -6.80 -9.62
N PRO A 61 5.97 -6.09 -10.73
CA PRO A 61 6.05 -6.63 -12.08
C PRO A 61 7.49 -6.88 -12.56
N ASP A 62 8.46 -6.27 -11.93
CA ASP A 62 9.87 -6.41 -12.26
C ASP A 62 10.38 -7.85 -12.07
N VAL A 63 9.67 -8.65 -11.25
CA VAL A 63 9.93 -10.07 -11.13
C VAL A 63 9.51 -10.82 -12.40
N ALA A 64 8.33 -10.57 -12.94
CA ALA A 64 7.89 -11.15 -14.22
C ALA A 64 8.76 -10.70 -15.39
N ARG A 65 9.25 -9.47 -15.35
CA ARG A 65 10.13 -8.87 -16.36
C ARG A 65 11.58 -9.35 -16.25
N GLY A 66 11.96 -10.04 -15.16
CA GLY A 66 13.32 -10.51 -14.93
C GLY A 66 14.31 -9.44 -14.50
N SER A 67 13.87 -8.21 -14.21
CA SER A 67 14.72 -7.10 -13.74
C SER A 67 14.91 -7.09 -12.22
N GLN A 68 14.08 -7.85 -11.47
CA GLN A 68 14.23 -8.03 -10.03
C GLN A 68 13.99 -9.50 -9.66
N SER A 69 14.69 -10.02 -8.64
CA SER A 69 14.45 -11.38 -8.16
C SER A 69 13.30 -11.41 -7.15
N ARG A 70 12.52 -12.49 -7.18
CA ARG A 70 11.50 -12.73 -6.16
C ARG A 70 12.11 -12.80 -4.76
N GLN A 71 13.28 -13.42 -4.63
CA GLN A 71 14.01 -13.52 -3.36
C GLN A 71 14.34 -12.15 -2.78
N THR A 72 14.76 -11.19 -3.62
CA THR A 72 15.03 -9.81 -3.18
C THR A 72 13.75 -9.13 -2.67
N VAL A 73 12.64 -9.26 -3.40
CA VAL A 73 11.36 -8.69 -2.97
C VAL A 73 10.93 -9.28 -1.62
N GLU A 74 11.05 -10.60 -1.45
CA GLU A 74 10.68 -11.30 -0.22
C GLU A 74 11.60 -10.92 0.96
N SER A 75 12.90 -10.69 0.70
CA SER A 75 13.83 -10.22 1.74
C SER A 75 13.47 -8.80 2.21
N PHE A 76 13.09 -7.90 1.31
CA PHE A 76 12.61 -6.57 1.66
C PHE A 76 11.32 -6.63 2.48
N ASN A 77 10.36 -7.45 2.07
CA ASN A 77 9.13 -7.63 2.81
C ASN A 77 9.39 -8.18 4.23
N THR A 78 10.30 -9.14 4.38
CA THR A 78 10.72 -9.67 5.68
C THR A 78 11.33 -8.58 6.57
N PHE A 79 12.20 -7.75 6.00
CA PHE A 79 12.78 -6.61 6.73
C PHE A 79 11.69 -5.64 7.19
N LEU A 80 10.78 -5.21 6.29
CA LEU A 80 9.70 -4.27 6.61
C LEU A 80 8.77 -4.83 7.70
N LEU A 81 8.40 -6.11 7.62
CA LEU A 81 7.59 -6.79 8.63
C LEU A 81 8.29 -6.89 10.00
N SER A 82 9.63 -6.94 10.02
CA SER A 82 10.41 -6.93 11.27
C SER A 82 10.46 -5.56 11.96
N LYS A 83 10.18 -4.48 11.22
CA LYS A 83 10.30 -3.10 11.71
C LYS A 83 8.96 -2.40 11.95
N LEU A 84 7.90 -2.83 11.26
CA LEU A 84 6.60 -2.15 11.25
C LEU A 84 5.50 -3.08 11.76
N PRO A 85 4.43 -2.55 12.37
CA PRO A 85 3.31 -3.33 12.87
C PRO A 85 2.37 -3.81 11.74
N ILE A 86 2.95 -4.20 10.61
CA ILE A 86 2.24 -4.75 9.45
C ILE A 86 2.07 -6.24 9.65
N ARG A 87 0.84 -6.74 9.48
CA ARG A 87 0.48 -8.13 9.68
C ARG A 87 1.03 -9.05 8.59
N GLU A 88 0.93 -8.60 7.35
CA GLU A 88 1.39 -9.32 6.15
C GLU A 88 1.49 -8.37 4.97
N ILE A 89 2.34 -8.71 3.99
CA ILE A 89 2.43 -8.02 2.71
C ILE A 89 2.01 -8.99 1.60
N PHE A 90 0.92 -8.68 0.92
CA PHE A 90 0.43 -9.42 -0.25
C PHE A 90 1.07 -8.85 -1.52
N VAL A 91 1.58 -9.72 -2.37
CA VAL A 91 2.38 -9.33 -3.54
C VAL A 91 1.75 -9.88 -4.82
N CYS A 92 1.60 -9.03 -5.82
CA CYS A 92 1.37 -9.43 -7.20
C CYS A 92 2.70 -9.39 -7.96
N TYR A 93 3.16 -10.54 -8.43
CA TYR A 93 4.38 -10.67 -9.23
C TYR A 93 4.15 -10.62 -10.75
N HIS A 94 2.88 -10.50 -11.17
CA HIS A 94 2.50 -10.49 -12.58
C HIS A 94 2.74 -9.13 -13.24
N ASP A 95 2.98 -9.15 -14.57
CA ASP A 95 2.97 -7.93 -15.38
C ASP A 95 1.57 -7.65 -15.97
N ASP A 96 1.41 -6.53 -16.67
CA ASP A 96 0.13 -6.12 -17.26
C ASP A 96 -0.37 -7.13 -18.30
N ILE A 97 0.54 -7.81 -19.03
CA ILE A 97 0.21 -8.82 -20.04
C ILE A 97 -0.42 -10.09 -19.46
N ASP A 98 -0.16 -10.41 -18.18
CA ASP A 98 -0.69 -11.60 -17.51
C ASP A 98 -2.18 -11.52 -17.21
N ASN A 99 -2.76 -10.33 -17.30
CA ASN A 99 -4.18 -10.03 -17.04
C ASN A 99 -4.75 -10.72 -15.78
N CYS A 100 -3.94 -10.85 -14.74
CA CYS A 100 -4.34 -11.48 -13.48
C CYS A 100 -5.37 -10.64 -12.72
N ASP A 101 -6.03 -11.22 -11.72
CA ASP A 101 -7.00 -10.52 -10.87
C ASP A 101 -6.38 -9.85 -9.65
N CYS A 102 -5.11 -10.14 -9.34
CA CYS A 102 -4.44 -9.63 -8.15
C CYS A 102 -3.75 -8.28 -8.36
N ARG A 103 -3.39 -7.90 -9.60
CA ARG A 103 -2.64 -6.68 -9.89
C ARG A 103 -3.54 -5.44 -9.80
N LYS A 104 -3.16 -4.47 -8.96
CA LYS A 104 -3.82 -3.14 -8.92
C LYS A 104 -3.76 -2.48 -10.31
N PRO A 105 -4.86 -1.89 -10.81
CA PRO A 105 -6.03 -1.40 -10.08
C PRO A 105 -7.13 -2.43 -9.76
N LYS A 106 -6.95 -3.72 -10.05
CA LYS A 106 -7.90 -4.75 -9.61
C LYS A 106 -7.74 -5.00 -8.10
N PRO A 107 -8.82 -5.26 -7.35
CA PRO A 107 -8.79 -5.36 -5.88
C PRO A 107 -8.43 -6.76 -5.35
N GLY A 108 -7.97 -7.68 -6.19
CA GLY A 108 -7.84 -9.10 -5.84
C GLY A 108 -6.99 -9.37 -4.59
N LEU A 109 -5.85 -8.68 -4.40
CA LEU A 109 -5.03 -8.85 -3.20
C LEU A 109 -5.75 -8.35 -1.95
N ILE A 110 -6.50 -7.24 -2.04
CA ILE A 110 -7.28 -6.71 -0.92
C ILE A 110 -8.35 -7.72 -0.51
N LEU A 111 -9.06 -8.29 -1.48
CA LEU A 111 -10.09 -9.31 -1.23
C LEU A 111 -9.50 -10.60 -0.63
N GLN A 112 -8.31 -11.03 -1.08
CA GLN A 112 -7.58 -12.16 -0.50
C GLN A 112 -7.26 -11.91 0.98
N ALA A 113 -6.70 -10.74 1.30
CA ALA A 113 -6.38 -10.36 2.67
C ALA A 113 -7.64 -10.26 3.54
N ALA A 114 -8.71 -9.64 3.02
CA ALA A 114 -9.98 -9.52 3.73
C ALA A 114 -10.59 -10.87 4.08
N LYS A 115 -10.53 -11.83 3.14
CA LYS A 115 -10.97 -13.22 3.37
C LYS A 115 -10.11 -13.92 4.41
N LYS A 116 -8.78 -13.82 4.28
CA LYS A 116 -7.82 -14.51 5.18
C LYS A 116 -7.96 -14.07 6.63
N TYR A 117 -8.16 -12.77 6.86
CA TYR A 117 -8.22 -12.19 8.19
C TYR A 117 -9.63 -11.81 8.64
N SER A 118 -10.66 -12.16 7.88
CA SER A 118 -12.07 -11.83 8.18
C SER A 118 -12.27 -10.34 8.48
N LEU A 119 -11.74 -9.46 7.61
CA LEU A 119 -11.73 -8.01 7.81
C LEU A 119 -13.08 -7.37 7.47
N ASP A 120 -13.38 -6.23 8.12
CA ASP A 120 -14.53 -5.37 7.81
C ASP A 120 -14.12 -4.31 6.77
N LEU A 121 -14.43 -4.56 5.51
CA LEU A 121 -14.10 -3.65 4.43
C LEU A 121 -14.86 -2.32 4.51
N SER A 122 -16.06 -2.30 5.11
CA SER A 122 -16.87 -1.08 5.21
C SER A 122 -16.26 0.00 6.12
N GLN A 123 -15.33 -0.40 7.01
CA GLN A 123 -14.61 0.48 7.92
C GLN A 123 -13.10 0.56 7.59
N SER A 124 -12.72 0.03 6.44
CA SER A 124 -11.31 -0.10 6.04
C SER A 124 -10.89 0.98 5.03
N TRP A 125 -9.58 1.13 4.91
CA TRP A 125 -8.95 2.17 4.11
C TRP A 125 -7.96 1.57 3.12
N MET A 126 -7.79 2.21 1.94
CA MET A 126 -6.67 1.98 1.03
C MET A 126 -5.83 3.25 0.91
N ILE A 127 -4.52 3.11 1.10
CA ILE A 127 -3.54 4.20 1.02
C ILE A 127 -2.53 3.86 -0.07
N GLY A 128 -2.28 4.81 -0.95
CA GLY A 128 -1.29 4.66 -2.00
C GLY A 128 -0.84 6.00 -2.56
N ASP A 129 0.25 5.97 -3.30
CA ASP A 129 0.86 7.11 -3.97
C ASP A 129 0.63 7.11 -5.49
N ARG A 130 -0.14 6.12 -5.97
CA ARG A 130 -0.49 5.99 -7.38
C ARG A 130 -2.00 5.81 -7.57
N TRP A 131 -2.51 6.29 -8.72
CA TRP A 131 -3.93 6.17 -9.05
C TRP A 131 -4.44 4.72 -9.02
N LYS A 132 -3.58 3.73 -9.32
CA LYS A 132 -3.94 2.30 -9.31
C LYS A 132 -4.31 1.80 -7.92
N ASP A 133 -3.71 2.35 -6.88
CA ASP A 133 -4.00 2.02 -5.49
C ASP A 133 -5.39 2.50 -5.11
N ILE A 134 -5.65 3.76 -5.43
CA ILE A 134 -6.92 4.41 -5.15
C ILE A 134 -8.06 3.70 -5.90
N ALA A 135 -7.88 3.42 -7.18
CA ALA A 135 -8.86 2.69 -7.98
C ALA A 135 -9.14 1.29 -7.42
N ALA A 136 -8.12 0.57 -6.93
CA ALA A 136 -8.32 -0.75 -6.31
C ALA A 136 -9.16 -0.66 -5.03
N GLY A 137 -8.94 0.34 -4.19
CA GLY A 137 -9.75 0.59 -2.98
C GLY A 137 -11.19 0.97 -3.32
N GLN A 138 -11.36 1.92 -4.24
CA GLN A 138 -12.68 2.41 -4.67
C GLN A 138 -13.53 1.32 -5.31
N ALA A 139 -12.92 0.40 -6.05
CA ALA A 139 -13.63 -0.72 -6.70
C ALA A 139 -14.42 -1.61 -5.72
N ILE A 140 -14.09 -1.57 -4.43
CA ILE A 140 -14.73 -2.35 -3.36
C ILE A 140 -15.23 -1.49 -2.20
N GLY A 141 -15.37 -0.18 -2.41
CA GLY A 141 -15.98 0.75 -1.47
C GLY A 141 -15.13 1.10 -0.24
N LEU A 142 -13.80 0.97 -0.31
CA LEU A 142 -12.92 1.45 0.75
C LEU A 142 -12.85 2.98 0.73
N LYS A 143 -12.64 3.59 1.89
CA LYS A 143 -12.14 4.96 1.97
C LYS A 143 -10.70 5.00 1.46
N THR A 144 -10.30 6.08 0.81
CA THR A 144 -9.03 6.16 0.12
C THR A 144 -8.24 7.41 0.51
N ILE A 145 -6.92 7.24 0.69
CA ILE A 145 -5.98 8.35 0.88
C ILE A 145 -4.91 8.26 -0.21
N PHE A 146 -4.78 9.33 -0.99
CA PHE A 146 -3.71 9.50 -1.96
C PHE A 146 -2.57 10.31 -1.33
N VAL A 147 -1.35 9.77 -1.34
CA VAL A 147 -0.15 10.50 -0.95
C VAL A 147 0.47 11.05 -2.21
N ASP A 148 0.37 12.36 -2.41
CA ASP A 148 0.82 13.02 -3.63
C ASP A 148 2.27 13.49 -3.51
N TYR A 149 3.17 12.71 -4.06
CA TYR A 149 4.58 13.08 -4.20
C TYR A 149 4.89 13.83 -5.50
N HIS A 150 3.86 14.29 -6.23
CA HIS A 150 3.98 15.03 -7.48
C HIS A 150 4.79 14.29 -8.56
N TYR A 151 4.59 12.97 -8.66
CA TYR A 151 5.23 12.19 -9.73
C TYR A 151 4.80 12.68 -11.11
N ALA A 152 5.70 12.57 -12.10
CA ALA A 152 5.39 12.82 -13.50
C ALA A 152 4.53 11.68 -14.09
N GLU A 153 3.40 11.40 -13.46
CA GLU A 153 2.42 10.38 -13.85
C GLU A 153 1.02 11.01 -13.90
N THR A 154 0.29 10.74 -14.97
CA THR A 154 -1.10 11.20 -15.06
C THR A 154 -1.98 10.41 -14.12
N TYR A 155 -2.62 11.10 -13.18
CA TYR A 155 -3.65 10.50 -12.35
C TYR A 155 -4.87 10.10 -13.22
N LYS A 156 -5.36 8.89 -13.02
CA LYS A 156 -6.51 8.33 -13.77
C LYS A 156 -7.59 7.87 -12.80
N GLY A 157 -8.85 8.04 -13.18
CA GLY A 157 -9.99 7.62 -12.38
C GLY A 157 -10.56 8.72 -11.49
N LEU A 158 -11.36 8.32 -10.49
CA LEU A 158 -11.97 9.22 -9.53
C LEU A 158 -10.93 9.71 -8.51
N PRO A 159 -11.06 10.95 -8.00
CA PRO A 159 -10.18 11.44 -6.95
C PRO A 159 -10.32 10.58 -5.70
N ALA A 160 -9.26 10.51 -4.90
CA ALA A 160 -9.30 9.90 -3.58
C ALA A 160 -10.20 10.71 -2.62
N ASP A 161 -10.69 10.06 -1.56
CA ASP A 161 -11.47 10.76 -0.52
C ASP A 161 -10.62 11.82 0.20
N PHE A 162 -9.32 11.56 0.36
CA PHE A 162 -8.35 12.48 0.94
C PHE A 162 -7.05 12.46 0.14
N THR A 163 -6.38 13.62 0.08
CA THR A 163 -5.04 13.76 -0.50
C THR A 163 -4.13 14.44 0.53
N VAL A 164 -2.92 13.91 0.69
CA VAL A 164 -1.87 14.46 1.55
C VAL A 164 -0.52 14.45 0.82
N GLU A 165 0.42 15.22 1.29
CA GLU A 165 1.78 15.31 0.72
C GLU A 165 2.80 14.44 1.48
N ASP A 166 2.41 13.88 2.63
CA ASP A 166 3.30 13.10 3.49
C ASP A 166 2.55 12.03 4.29
N THR A 167 3.20 10.91 4.56
CA THR A 167 2.64 9.79 5.32
C THR A 167 2.45 10.06 6.81
N SER A 168 3.03 11.12 7.36
CA SER A 168 2.82 11.54 8.75
C SER A 168 1.38 11.93 9.07
N PHE A 169 0.60 12.35 8.06
CA PHE A 169 -0.79 12.74 8.22
C PHE A 169 -1.80 11.59 8.23
N LEU A 170 -1.37 10.37 7.90
CA LEU A 170 -2.27 9.22 7.69
C LEU A 170 -3.11 8.88 8.93
N ALA A 171 -2.46 8.81 10.10
CA ALA A 171 -3.16 8.49 11.34
C ALA A 171 -4.19 9.55 11.70
N ASP A 172 -3.84 10.81 11.57
CA ASP A 172 -4.73 11.94 11.89
C ASP A 172 -6.02 11.90 11.06
N ILE A 173 -5.92 11.66 9.75
CA ILE A 173 -7.08 11.58 8.86
C ILE A 173 -7.97 10.40 9.22
N ILE A 174 -7.37 9.22 9.38
CA ILE A 174 -8.11 7.98 9.66
C ILE A 174 -8.82 8.05 11.01
N LEU A 175 -8.17 8.60 12.03
CA LEU A 175 -8.71 8.69 13.37
C LEU A 175 -9.81 9.77 13.49
N LYS A 176 -9.65 10.90 12.81
CA LYS A 176 -10.68 11.95 12.74
C LYS A 176 -11.90 11.54 11.92
N GLY A 177 -11.72 10.71 10.90
CA GLY A 177 -12.81 10.20 10.06
C GLY A 177 -13.72 9.16 10.72
N LYS A 178 -13.47 8.84 12.01
CA LYS A 178 -14.32 7.99 12.85
C LYS A 178 -15.37 8.76 13.68
N SER A 179 -15.34 10.11 13.63
CA SER A 179 -16.23 10.98 14.41
C SER A 179 -17.58 11.16 13.74
#